data_de490a1ea76cc9d9d229b3d1af4e4d81
#
_entry.id   de490a1ea76cc9d9d229b3d1af4e4d81
#
_cell.length_a   1.000
_cell.length_b   1.000
_cell.length_c   1.000
_cell.angle_alpha   90.00
_cell.angle_beta   90.00
_cell.angle_gamma   90.00
#
_symmetry.space_group_name_H-M   'P 1'
#
loop_
_entity.id
_entity.type
_entity.pdbx_description
1 polymer ?
#
loop_
_entity_poly.entity_id
_entity_poly.type
_entity_poly.pdbx_seq_one_letter_code
_entity_poly.pdbx_strand_id
1 'polypeptide(L)'
;THTVHARALEADGQILAAARERAAMSPILTGDAANSNNEAIWTLVAALPVDQLRAQSNDVMGGWMSLALAVKSAGTLQDQQNAIDQWRAQNPNHPASIQLPAPLIKLKELASQPLTKIAVLLPQDGQLAAVGKALRDGFMAAHYQAQQAGANPPSIQFYDSSRLTSLDDFYRTAQADGVQLVVGPLE
;
A
#
# COMPACT_ATOMS: atom_id res chain seq x y z
N THR A 1 -27.82 0.39 -16.35
CA THR A 1 -26.72 -0.07 -17.16
C THR A 1 -25.55 -0.47 -16.29
N HIS A 2 -24.44 -0.93 -16.83
CA HIS A 2 -23.29 -1.53 -16.11
C HIS A 2 -22.81 -0.74 -14.89
N THR A 3 -22.68 0.58 -14.98
CA THR A 3 -22.23 1.41 -13.84
C THR A 3 -23.17 1.33 -12.64
N VAL A 4 -24.47 1.33 -12.87
CA VAL A 4 -25.49 1.22 -11.81
C VAL A 4 -25.46 -0.17 -11.20
N HIS A 5 -25.30 -1.20 -12.03
CA HIS A 5 -25.20 -2.58 -11.60
C HIS A 5 -23.92 -2.81 -10.76
N ALA A 6 -22.78 -2.30 -11.21
CA ALA A 6 -21.53 -2.37 -10.45
C ALA A 6 -21.67 -1.72 -9.06
N ARG A 7 -22.27 -0.52 -8.98
CA ARG A 7 -22.53 0.16 -7.70
C ARG A 7 -23.50 -0.61 -6.78
N ALA A 8 -24.50 -1.25 -7.34
CA ALA A 8 -25.40 -2.10 -6.56
C ALA A 8 -24.65 -3.30 -5.96
N LEU A 9 -23.80 -3.96 -6.76
CA LEU A 9 -22.95 -5.06 -6.30
C LEU A 9 -21.94 -4.63 -5.22
N GLU A 10 -21.38 -3.42 -5.34
CA GLU A 10 -20.51 -2.82 -4.31
C GLU A 10 -21.29 -2.61 -3.00
N ALA A 11 -22.49 -2.07 -3.08
CA ALA A 11 -23.35 -1.85 -1.90
C ALA A 11 -23.75 -3.15 -1.21
N ASP A 12 -23.94 -4.22 -1.99
CA ASP A 12 -24.26 -5.57 -1.49
C ASP A 12 -23.01 -6.35 -1.00
N GLY A 13 -21.81 -5.74 -1.05
CA GLY A 13 -20.57 -6.38 -0.65
C GLY A 13 -20.06 -7.46 -1.61
N GLN A 14 -20.61 -7.54 -2.82
CA GLN A 14 -20.20 -8.49 -3.86
C GLN A 14 -18.98 -7.97 -4.64
N ILE A 15 -17.85 -7.83 -3.95
CA ILE A 15 -16.65 -7.13 -4.42
C ILE A 15 -16.12 -7.67 -5.75
N LEU A 16 -16.00 -9.01 -5.88
CA LEU A 16 -15.48 -9.63 -7.09
C LEU A 16 -16.44 -9.44 -8.28
N ALA A 17 -17.75 -9.55 -8.05
CA ALA A 17 -18.74 -9.36 -9.09
C ALA A 17 -18.78 -7.89 -9.55
N ALA A 18 -18.70 -6.95 -8.64
CA ALA A 18 -18.57 -5.52 -8.94
C ALA A 18 -17.33 -5.20 -9.76
N ALA A 19 -16.19 -5.76 -9.40
CA ALA A 19 -14.93 -5.58 -10.13
C ALA A 19 -15.01 -6.15 -11.56
N ARG A 20 -15.63 -7.32 -11.74
CA ARG A 20 -15.86 -7.92 -13.07
C ARG A 20 -16.77 -7.06 -13.95
N GLU A 21 -17.84 -6.52 -13.38
CA GLU A 21 -18.76 -5.63 -14.10
C GLU A 21 -18.04 -4.35 -14.57
N ARG A 22 -17.19 -3.78 -13.71
CA ARG A 22 -16.35 -2.62 -14.06
C ARG A 22 -15.28 -2.95 -15.10
N ALA A 23 -14.64 -4.12 -15.01
CA ALA A 23 -13.64 -4.57 -15.99
C ALA A 23 -14.26 -4.78 -17.38
N ALA A 24 -15.51 -5.26 -17.45
CA ALA A 24 -16.23 -5.41 -18.71
C ALA A 24 -16.53 -4.06 -19.40
N MET A 25 -16.59 -2.96 -18.65
CA MET A 25 -16.76 -1.62 -19.22
C MET A 25 -15.47 -1.01 -19.78
N SER A 26 -14.29 -1.49 -19.36
CA SER A 26 -13.00 -0.89 -19.73
C SER A 26 -12.81 -0.64 -21.24
N PRO A 27 -13.24 -1.54 -22.16
CA PRO A 27 -13.04 -1.33 -23.59
C PRO A 27 -13.85 -0.17 -24.20
N ILE A 28 -14.91 0.26 -23.55
CA ILE A 28 -15.83 1.30 -24.06
C ILE A 28 -15.64 2.66 -23.36
N LEU A 29 -14.81 2.72 -22.34
CA LEU A 29 -14.53 3.95 -21.59
C LEU A 29 -13.25 4.61 -22.08
N THR A 30 -13.26 5.95 -22.11
CA THR A 30 -12.11 6.78 -22.50
C THR A 30 -11.94 7.97 -21.54
N GLY A 31 -10.77 8.58 -21.53
CA GLY A 31 -10.48 9.79 -20.75
C GLY A 31 -10.74 9.58 -19.24
N ASP A 32 -11.32 10.59 -18.58
CA ASP A 32 -11.56 10.61 -17.15
C ASP A 32 -12.48 9.47 -16.67
N ALA A 33 -13.41 9.04 -17.53
CA ALA A 33 -14.29 7.92 -17.21
C ALA A 33 -13.50 6.59 -17.13
N ALA A 34 -12.54 6.37 -18.03
CA ALA A 34 -11.66 5.21 -17.98
C ALA A 34 -10.76 5.25 -16.73
N ASN A 35 -10.22 6.44 -16.39
CA ASN A 35 -9.39 6.63 -15.21
C ASN A 35 -10.15 6.31 -13.93
N SER A 36 -11.31 6.92 -13.74
CA SER A 36 -12.16 6.67 -12.57
C SER A 36 -12.59 5.20 -12.47
N ASN A 37 -12.84 4.54 -13.60
CA ASN A 37 -13.17 3.12 -13.63
C ASN A 37 -11.98 2.25 -13.21
N ASN A 38 -10.77 2.55 -13.69
CA ASN A 38 -9.54 1.85 -13.31
C ASN A 38 -9.25 1.99 -11.80
N GLU A 39 -9.43 3.18 -11.24
CA GLU A 39 -9.28 3.40 -9.80
C GLU A 39 -10.30 2.61 -8.98
N ALA A 40 -11.56 2.58 -9.42
CA ALA A 40 -12.58 1.80 -8.77
C ALA A 40 -12.30 0.28 -8.85
N ILE A 41 -11.86 -0.24 -10.00
CA ILE A 41 -11.45 -1.64 -10.13
C ILE A 41 -10.29 -1.94 -9.18
N TRP A 42 -9.26 -1.08 -9.16
CA TRP A 42 -8.12 -1.25 -8.26
C TRP A 42 -8.55 -1.31 -6.79
N THR A 43 -9.40 -0.40 -6.35
CA THR A 43 -9.93 -0.37 -4.98
C THR A 43 -10.62 -1.69 -4.62
N LEU A 44 -11.43 -2.23 -5.53
CA LEU A 44 -12.15 -3.49 -5.34
C LEU A 44 -11.19 -4.69 -5.28
N VAL A 45 -10.28 -4.83 -6.26
CA VAL A 45 -9.35 -5.99 -6.28
C VAL A 45 -8.33 -5.92 -5.17
N ALA A 46 -7.88 -4.73 -4.76
CA ALA A 46 -6.99 -4.56 -3.63
C ALA A 46 -7.62 -4.98 -2.29
N ALA A 47 -8.95 -4.93 -2.17
CA ALA A 47 -9.69 -5.41 -1.00
C ALA A 47 -9.86 -6.93 -0.95
N LEU A 48 -9.68 -7.64 -2.08
CA LEU A 48 -9.86 -9.09 -2.13
C LEU A 48 -8.75 -9.84 -1.36
N PRO A 49 -9.09 -10.93 -0.66
CA PRO A 49 -8.09 -11.78 -0.02
C PRO A 49 -7.22 -12.49 -1.07
N VAL A 50 -5.99 -12.83 -0.67
CA VAL A 50 -4.99 -13.46 -1.56
C VAL A 50 -5.51 -14.73 -2.25
N ASP A 51 -6.27 -15.54 -1.53
CA ASP A 51 -6.83 -16.78 -2.07
C ASP A 51 -7.77 -16.54 -3.25
N GLN A 52 -8.58 -15.48 -3.20
CA GLN A 52 -9.44 -15.08 -4.31
C GLN A 52 -8.64 -14.52 -5.48
N LEU A 53 -7.55 -13.79 -5.21
CA LEU A 53 -6.66 -13.23 -6.24
C LEU A 53 -5.89 -14.32 -7.02
N ARG A 54 -5.71 -15.49 -6.45
CA ARG A 54 -5.06 -16.63 -7.13
C ARG A 54 -5.93 -17.33 -8.17
N ALA A 55 -7.24 -17.10 -8.17
CA ALA A 55 -8.16 -17.64 -9.16
C ALA A 55 -8.00 -16.88 -10.50
N GLN A 56 -6.97 -17.25 -11.26
CA GLN A 56 -6.60 -16.55 -12.49
C GLN A 56 -7.56 -16.87 -13.64
N SER A 57 -7.91 -15.83 -14.41
CA SER A 57 -8.53 -15.90 -15.73
C SER A 57 -7.65 -15.18 -16.74
N ASN A 58 -7.73 -15.56 -18.02
CA ASN A 58 -6.93 -14.95 -19.10
C ASN A 58 -7.65 -13.73 -19.73
N ASP A 59 -8.43 -13.02 -18.94
CA ASP A 59 -9.16 -11.82 -19.36
C ASP A 59 -8.63 -10.56 -18.64
N VAL A 60 -9.23 -9.42 -18.95
CA VAL A 60 -8.88 -8.13 -18.31
C VAL A 60 -8.99 -8.23 -16.79
N MET A 61 -9.99 -8.95 -16.27
CA MET A 61 -10.14 -9.11 -14.83
C MET A 61 -9.00 -9.93 -14.21
N GLY A 62 -8.57 -11.00 -14.88
CA GLY A 62 -7.40 -11.80 -14.47
C GLY A 62 -6.13 -10.96 -14.40
N GLY A 63 -5.96 -10.03 -15.34
CA GLY A 63 -4.87 -9.05 -15.29
C GLY A 63 -4.91 -8.17 -14.05
N TRP A 64 -6.07 -7.63 -13.68
CA TRP A 64 -6.25 -6.86 -12.45
C TRP A 64 -5.94 -7.68 -11.19
N MET A 65 -6.42 -8.92 -11.14
CA MET A 65 -6.19 -9.82 -10.01
C MET A 65 -4.71 -10.18 -9.87
N SER A 66 -4.02 -10.45 -10.98
CA SER A 66 -2.58 -10.75 -10.97
C SER A 66 -1.74 -9.55 -10.54
N LEU A 67 -2.10 -8.33 -10.93
CA LEU A 67 -1.47 -7.10 -10.45
C LEU A 67 -1.64 -6.94 -8.93
N ALA A 68 -2.87 -7.10 -8.42
CA ALA A 68 -3.15 -7.00 -7.00
C ALA A 68 -2.40 -8.08 -6.20
N LEU A 69 -2.33 -9.31 -6.72
CA LEU A 69 -1.57 -10.40 -6.10
C LEU A 69 -0.08 -10.08 -6.06
N ALA A 70 0.50 -9.57 -7.14
CA ALA A 70 1.91 -9.20 -7.22
C ALA A 70 2.26 -8.12 -6.18
N VAL A 71 1.44 -7.08 -6.06
CA VAL A 71 1.65 -6.01 -5.07
C VAL A 71 1.49 -6.52 -3.63
N LYS A 72 0.47 -7.34 -3.36
CA LYS A 72 0.24 -7.90 -2.01
C LYS A 72 1.30 -8.90 -1.56
N SER A 73 1.92 -9.60 -2.49
CA SER A 73 2.95 -10.60 -2.21
C SER A 73 4.34 -9.98 -1.98
N ALA A 74 4.51 -8.72 -2.34
CA ALA A 74 5.77 -8.01 -2.18
C ALA A 74 5.92 -7.50 -0.73
N GLY A 75 7.10 -7.72 -0.14
CA GLY A 75 7.36 -7.43 1.27
C GLY A 75 7.76 -5.98 1.57
N THR A 76 8.30 -5.26 0.58
CA THR A 76 8.78 -3.88 0.72
C THR A 76 8.21 -2.97 -0.34
N LEU A 77 8.27 -1.64 -0.13
CA LEU A 77 7.86 -0.66 -1.14
C LEU A 77 8.64 -0.83 -2.46
N GLN A 78 9.93 -1.10 -2.38
CA GLN A 78 10.77 -1.32 -3.56
C GLN A 78 10.37 -2.61 -4.30
N ASP A 79 10.08 -3.69 -3.58
CA ASP A 79 9.61 -4.94 -4.17
C ASP A 79 8.24 -4.77 -4.82
N GLN A 80 7.33 -3.99 -4.21
CA GLN A 80 6.04 -3.64 -4.79
C GLN A 80 6.21 -2.87 -6.10
N GLN A 81 7.12 -1.89 -6.13
CA GLN A 81 7.41 -1.13 -7.35
C GLN A 81 7.98 -2.04 -8.44
N ASN A 82 8.94 -2.89 -8.11
CA ASN A 82 9.53 -3.84 -9.05
C ASN A 82 8.45 -4.81 -9.60
N ALA A 83 7.54 -5.27 -8.74
CA ALA A 83 6.43 -6.14 -9.13
C ALA A 83 5.47 -5.45 -10.11
N ILE A 84 5.16 -4.17 -9.88
CA ILE A 84 4.32 -3.37 -10.79
C ILE A 84 5.02 -3.20 -12.14
N ASP A 85 6.29 -2.83 -12.15
CA ASP A 85 7.05 -2.60 -13.38
C ASP A 85 7.20 -3.90 -14.20
N GLN A 86 7.47 -5.02 -13.54
CA GLN A 86 7.53 -6.34 -14.18
C GLN A 86 6.16 -6.76 -14.74
N TRP A 87 5.08 -6.56 -13.97
CA TRP A 87 3.73 -6.88 -14.41
C TRP A 87 3.33 -6.04 -15.64
N ARG A 88 3.64 -4.74 -15.65
CA ARG A 88 3.37 -3.85 -16.78
C ARG A 88 4.14 -4.28 -18.04
N ALA A 89 5.39 -4.70 -17.90
CA ALA A 89 6.19 -5.21 -19.02
C ALA A 89 5.58 -6.46 -19.64
N GLN A 90 4.95 -7.31 -18.82
CA GLN A 90 4.28 -8.54 -19.28
C GLN A 90 2.87 -8.28 -19.83
N ASN A 91 2.22 -7.18 -19.44
CA ASN A 91 0.85 -6.83 -19.79
C ASN A 91 0.73 -5.42 -20.42
N PRO A 92 1.47 -5.11 -21.50
CA PRO A 92 1.58 -3.74 -22.01
C PRO A 92 0.25 -3.15 -22.50
N ASN A 93 -0.66 -3.99 -22.99
CA ASN A 93 -1.96 -3.57 -23.53
C ASN A 93 -3.11 -3.59 -22.48
N HIS A 94 -2.80 -3.93 -21.24
CA HIS A 94 -3.82 -3.96 -20.18
C HIS A 94 -4.20 -2.53 -19.77
N PRO A 95 -5.49 -2.25 -19.44
CA PRO A 95 -5.92 -0.90 -19.03
C PRO A 95 -5.09 -0.30 -17.89
N ALA A 96 -4.71 -1.10 -16.89
CA ALA A 96 -3.84 -0.66 -15.80
C ALA A 96 -2.40 -0.34 -16.23
N SER A 97 -1.91 -0.90 -17.34
CA SER A 97 -0.58 -0.58 -17.88
C SER A 97 -0.60 0.70 -18.70
N ILE A 98 -1.68 0.91 -19.44
CA ILE A 98 -1.90 2.14 -20.23
C ILE A 98 -2.08 3.32 -19.27
N GLN A 99 -2.90 3.13 -18.23
CA GLN A 99 -3.12 4.13 -17.19
C GLN A 99 -3.13 3.47 -15.81
N LEU A 100 -2.02 3.66 -15.11
CA LEU A 100 -1.84 3.13 -13.77
C LEU A 100 -2.77 3.86 -12.79
N PRO A 101 -3.51 3.14 -11.91
CA PRO A 101 -4.32 3.76 -10.86
C PRO A 101 -3.51 4.70 -9.96
N ALA A 102 -4.10 5.80 -9.53
CA ALA A 102 -3.44 6.83 -8.73
C ALA A 102 -2.75 6.29 -7.45
N PRO A 103 -3.32 5.33 -6.70
CA PRO A 103 -2.63 4.74 -5.54
C PRO A 103 -1.32 4.03 -5.90
N LEU A 104 -1.22 3.42 -7.08
CA LEU A 104 0.00 2.76 -7.55
C LEU A 104 1.04 3.77 -8.07
N ILE A 105 0.60 4.88 -8.67
CA ILE A 105 1.49 6.01 -9.03
C ILE A 105 2.10 6.59 -7.75
N LYS A 106 1.29 6.82 -6.72
CA LYS A 106 1.77 7.34 -5.44
C LYS A 106 2.75 6.38 -4.75
N LEU A 107 2.53 5.08 -4.84
CA LEU A 107 3.45 4.07 -4.35
C LEU A 107 4.80 4.15 -5.06
N LYS A 108 4.81 4.37 -6.38
CA LYS A 108 6.03 4.60 -7.16
C LYS A 108 6.79 5.84 -6.71
N GLU A 109 6.09 6.95 -6.48
CA GLU A 109 6.68 8.18 -5.96
C GLU A 109 7.33 7.96 -4.59
N LEU A 110 6.62 7.26 -3.67
CA LEU A 110 7.13 6.92 -2.34
C LEU A 110 8.35 6.00 -2.41
N ALA A 111 8.34 4.99 -3.28
CA ALA A 111 9.46 4.06 -3.46
C ALA A 111 10.70 4.74 -4.07
N SER A 112 10.52 5.80 -4.86
CA SER A 112 11.62 6.57 -5.48
C SER A 112 12.23 7.61 -4.53
N GLN A 113 11.56 7.97 -3.44
CA GLN A 113 12.06 8.91 -2.46
C GLN A 113 12.97 8.20 -1.45
N PRO A 114 14.17 8.72 -1.17
CA PRO A 114 14.99 8.15 -0.11
C PRO A 114 14.29 8.32 1.24
N LEU A 115 14.17 7.23 1.98
CA LEU A 115 13.66 7.27 3.34
C LEU A 115 14.76 7.86 4.25
N THR A 116 14.55 9.08 4.74
CA THR A 116 15.55 9.82 5.54
C THR A 116 15.18 9.90 7.01
N LYS A 117 13.90 9.83 7.35
CA LYS A 117 13.41 9.94 8.73
C LYS A 117 12.20 9.07 8.99
N ILE A 118 12.31 8.21 10.00
CA ILE A 118 11.23 7.35 10.48
C ILE A 118 10.88 7.67 11.94
N ALA A 119 9.61 7.56 12.28
CA ALA A 119 9.13 7.57 13.66
C ALA A 119 8.81 6.15 14.10
N VAL A 120 9.26 5.81 15.32
CA VAL A 120 8.92 4.54 15.97
C VAL A 120 8.11 4.86 17.22
N LEU A 121 6.86 4.42 17.23
CA LEU A 121 5.88 4.72 18.26
C LEU A 121 5.75 3.50 19.18
N LEU A 122 6.37 3.58 20.36
CA LEU A 122 6.46 2.47 21.31
C LEU A 122 5.99 2.89 22.71
N PRO A 123 5.35 2.00 23.45
CA PRO A 123 4.96 2.27 24.83
C PRO A 123 6.20 2.36 25.73
N GLN A 124 6.30 3.43 26.52
CA GLN A 124 7.33 3.61 27.53
C GLN A 124 6.83 3.28 28.93
N ASP A 125 5.50 3.27 29.15
CA ASP A 125 4.86 2.95 30.40
C ASP A 125 3.86 1.79 30.21
N GLY A 126 3.43 1.18 31.32
CA GLY A 126 2.43 0.11 31.33
C GLY A 126 3.01 -1.29 31.07
N GLN A 127 2.10 -2.23 30.76
CA GLN A 127 2.44 -3.66 30.65
C GLN A 127 3.39 -3.97 29.48
N LEU A 128 3.37 -3.16 28.42
CA LEU A 128 4.19 -3.34 27.24
C LEU A 128 5.50 -2.53 27.27
N ALA A 129 5.80 -1.80 28.35
CA ALA A 129 7.03 -0.98 28.45
C ALA A 129 8.32 -1.79 28.23
N ALA A 130 8.40 -3.00 28.77
CA ALA A 130 9.56 -3.87 28.60
C ALA A 130 9.73 -4.33 27.14
N VAL A 131 8.62 -4.63 26.46
CA VAL A 131 8.62 -4.98 25.04
C VAL A 131 9.00 -3.77 24.19
N GLY A 132 8.43 -2.59 24.50
CA GLY A 132 8.79 -1.32 23.85
C GLY A 132 10.28 -1.02 23.94
N LYS A 133 10.87 -1.22 25.14
CA LYS A 133 12.32 -1.05 25.33
C LYS A 133 13.14 -2.05 24.50
N ALA A 134 12.77 -3.33 24.49
CA ALA A 134 13.48 -4.34 23.71
C ALA A 134 13.42 -4.05 22.20
N LEU A 135 12.26 -3.62 21.69
CA LEU A 135 12.12 -3.19 20.29
C LEU A 135 12.98 -1.97 19.97
N ARG A 136 12.97 -0.96 20.85
CA ARG A 136 13.83 0.23 20.70
C ARG A 136 15.30 -0.16 20.60
N ASP A 137 15.78 -1.01 21.51
CA ASP A 137 17.16 -1.47 21.52
C ASP A 137 17.50 -2.24 20.24
N GLY A 138 16.57 -3.08 19.73
CA GLY A 138 16.69 -3.80 18.46
C GLY A 138 16.78 -2.85 17.26
N PHE A 139 15.90 -1.84 17.18
CA PHE A 139 15.95 -0.82 16.12
C PHE A 139 17.28 -0.07 16.12
N MET A 140 17.75 0.33 17.30
CA MET A 140 19.03 1.06 17.41
C MET A 140 20.23 0.17 17.06
N ALA A 141 20.23 -1.09 17.48
CA ALA A 141 21.28 -2.03 17.11
C ALA A 141 21.35 -2.24 15.58
N ALA A 142 20.21 -2.46 14.92
CA ALA A 142 20.15 -2.59 13.47
C ALA A 142 20.59 -1.31 12.74
N HIS A 143 20.22 -0.14 13.27
CA HIS A 143 20.62 1.15 12.73
C HIS A 143 22.16 1.34 12.78
N TYR A 144 22.78 1.08 13.92
CA TYR A 144 24.22 1.16 14.08
C TYR A 144 24.97 0.12 13.22
N GLN A 145 24.43 -1.09 13.11
CA GLN A 145 25.02 -2.12 12.26
C GLN A 145 24.99 -1.70 10.78
N ALA A 146 23.89 -1.12 10.32
CA ALA A 146 23.78 -0.59 8.96
C ALA A 146 24.79 0.55 8.70
N GLN A 147 24.96 1.47 9.65
CA GLN A 147 25.96 2.54 9.55
C GLN A 147 27.39 1.98 9.47
N GLN A 148 27.73 0.99 10.30
CA GLN A 148 29.06 0.35 10.28
C GLN A 148 29.31 -0.39 8.97
N ALA A 149 28.26 -0.93 8.33
CA ALA A 149 28.33 -1.56 7.01
C ALA A 149 28.45 -0.54 5.85
N GLY A 150 28.53 0.77 6.15
CA GLY A 150 28.64 1.82 5.14
C GLY A 150 27.31 2.23 4.49
N ALA A 151 26.17 1.74 4.99
CA ALA A 151 24.85 2.19 4.58
C ALA A 151 24.53 3.56 5.23
N ASN A 152 23.61 4.29 4.62
CA ASN A 152 23.06 5.53 5.18
C ASN A 152 21.60 5.30 5.61
N PRO A 153 21.37 4.63 6.76
CA PRO A 153 20.01 4.34 7.21
C PRO A 153 19.28 5.63 7.59
N PRO A 154 17.93 5.63 7.51
CA PRO A 154 17.13 6.77 7.93
C PRO A 154 17.33 7.07 9.40
N SER A 155 17.22 8.33 9.78
CA SER A 155 17.20 8.71 11.18
C SER A 155 15.95 8.16 11.88
N ILE A 156 16.10 7.68 13.10
CA ILE A 156 15.01 7.10 13.89
C ILE A 156 14.63 8.07 15.00
N GLN A 157 13.37 8.47 15.06
CA GLN A 157 12.82 9.25 16.16
C GLN A 157 11.80 8.40 16.92
N PHE A 158 12.01 8.23 18.24
CA PHE A 158 11.12 7.45 19.09
C PHE A 158 10.08 8.35 19.75
N TYR A 159 8.83 7.90 19.73
CA TYR A 159 7.69 8.54 20.39
C TYR A 159 7.05 7.58 21.38
N ASP A 160 6.53 8.13 22.47
CA ASP A 160 5.83 7.36 23.50
C ASP A 160 4.36 7.15 23.14
N SER A 161 3.96 5.91 22.85
CA SER A 161 2.56 5.60 22.55
C SER A 161 1.68 5.54 23.81
N SER A 162 2.25 5.36 25.00
CA SER A 162 1.49 5.29 26.25
C SER A 162 0.86 6.61 26.67
N ARG A 163 1.34 7.72 26.11
CA ARG A 163 0.84 9.09 26.38
C ARG A 163 0.07 9.68 25.20
N LEU A 164 -0.22 8.89 24.19
CA LEU A 164 -0.91 9.35 23.00
C LEU A 164 -2.38 9.60 23.31
N THR A 165 -2.84 10.83 23.12
CA THR A 165 -4.25 11.22 23.30
C THR A 165 -5.01 11.22 21.97
N SER A 166 -4.32 11.43 20.85
CA SER A 166 -4.89 11.47 19.50
C SER A 166 -3.84 11.05 18.47
N LEU A 167 -4.18 10.07 17.65
CA LEU A 167 -3.36 9.65 16.51
C LEU A 167 -3.27 10.76 15.44
N ASP A 168 -4.35 11.49 15.22
CA ASP A 168 -4.38 12.57 14.23
C ASP A 168 -3.44 13.71 14.60
N ASP A 169 -3.36 14.06 15.88
CA ASP A 169 -2.44 15.08 16.38
C ASP A 169 -0.99 14.59 16.29
N PHE A 170 -0.77 13.33 16.59
CA PHE A 170 0.54 12.71 16.42
C PHE A 170 0.99 12.74 14.95
N TYR A 171 0.14 12.32 14.02
CA TYR A 171 0.49 12.33 12.59
C TYR A 171 0.77 13.74 12.07
N ARG A 172 0.02 14.75 12.50
CA ARG A 172 0.31 16.15 12.14
C ARG A 172 1.68 16.59 12.66
N THR A 173 2.00 16.25 13.89
CA THR A 173 3.30 16.59 14.50
C THR A 173 4.44 15.86 13.79
N ALA A 174 4.30 14.56 13.57
CA ALA A 174 5.29 13.75 12.88
C ALA A 174 5.56 14.25 11.44
N GLN A 175 4.49 14.64 10.73
CA GLN A 175 4.60 15.22 9.39
C GLN A 175 5.33 16.57 9.42
N ALA A 176 5.03 17.44 10.39
CA ALA A 176 5.71 18.72 10.57
C ALA A 176 7.21 18.53 10.88
N ASP A 177 7.56 17.46 11.60
CA ASP A 177 8.93 17.06 11.91
C ASP A 177 9.66 16.39 10.72
N GLY A 178 9.01 16.23 9.58
CA GLY A 178 9.57 15.62 8.38
C GLY A 178 9.65 14.09 8.42
N VAL A 179 8.88 13.45 9.26
CA VAL A 179 8.76 11.98 9.31
C VAL A 179 8.05 11.48 8.06
N GLN A 180 8.64 10.48 7.41
CA GLN A 180 8.14 9.89 6.17
C GLN A 180 7.44 8.53 6.39
N LEU A 181 7.80 7.85 7.49
CA LEU A 181 7.23 6.54 7.85
C LEU A 181 7.02 6.48 9.36
N VAL A 182 5.89 5.95 9.78
CA VAL A 182 5.58 5.66 11.19
C VAL A 182 5.48 4.14 11.38
N VAL A 183 6.19 3.63 12.38
CA VAL A 183 6.15 2.23 12.80
C VAL A 183 5.51 2.15 14.19
N GLY A 184 4.43 1.40 14.33
CA GLY A 184 3.63 1.31 15.55
C GLY A 184 2.26 2.00 15.40
N PRO A 185 1.50 2.17 16.50
CA PRO A 185 1.84 1.77 17.87
C PRO A 185 1.88 0.25 18.08
N LEU A 186 2.48 -0.17 19.18
CA LEU A 186 2.37 -1.51 19.69
C LEU A 186 1.16 -1.55 20.64
N GLU A 187 0.14 -2.33 20.29
CA GLU A 187 -1.08 -2.54 21.09
C GLU A 187 -1.16 -3.98 21.60
#